data_4f8f62031c0ea9469fe75f6598686896
#
_entry.id   4f8f62031c0ea9469fe75f6598686896
#
_cell.length_a   1.000
_cell.length_b   1.000
_cell.length_c   1.000
_cell.angle_alpha   90.00
_cell.angle_beta   90.00
_cell.angle_gamma   90.00
#
_symmetry.space_group_name_H-M   'P 1'
#
loop_
_entity.id
_entity.type
_entity.pdbx_description
1 polymer ?
#
loop_
_entity_poly.entity_id
_entity_poly.type
_entity_poly.pdbx_seq_one_letter_code
_entity_poly.pdbx_strand_id
1 'polypeptide(L)'
;MTDFGGDAQAMSLVAFCAVATITLLLCVMTGPDGDDLDEFYTGYSSLSPLRNGLAIGGDYISAATVLGTTGVVALCGYDGIVLALSTALSLMLLMFLLAEPLRNAGRFTMGDALARRMPGRAVRIAACAVTLAALLPLMLVQLAGTGQLLAFILGFSSDSMKTGCIIGLGVLMISYAAIGGMKGTALIQILKLLMLLGSGSVVALLILHRFDWDPGALFNAAAAQSGVGSSFLNSGLQFAGSPYPRIDMITAQLAVVLGGGVLPHITMRMYTATGARQVRRSMSWAVSSVALFVLVITVVGFGATALIGREVIAGADPQGNTAFLLGSRAAFGADISYAETLLFTTVTTAIFLTVLASVAGMILACANSLAHDVFAVRSRGLTARREMTVARMSALAVGAPAILLATMVQHRSLQPLVTLSFTLGASAIAPALVYSLFWRRYTRTGLLWTLVGGTVVVLLLMPGTNLVSGSPVAAFPESDFNWFPFTTPGLVSIPAGFLLGYLGTVLPGRGKSDDQRRQYEAVEGWILAGAVRRGN
;
A
#
# COMPACT_ATOMS: atom_id res chain seq x y z
N MET A 1 9.52 -13.15 -27.48
CA MET A 1 10.08 -12.08 -26.62
C MET A 1 9.85 -12.30 -25.13
N THR A 2 9.15 -13.35 -24.73
CA THR A 2 8.87 -13.72 -23.33
C THR A 2 9.87 -14.71 -22.74
N ASP A 3 10.86 -15.16 -23.52
CA ASP A 3 11.91 -16.04 -23.04
C ASP A 3 13.09 -15.20 -22.54
N PHE A 4 13.27 -15.16 -21.22
CA PHE A 4 14.35 -14.43 -20.56
C PHE A 4 15.71 -15.15 -20.65
N GLY A 5 15.75 -16.31 -21.32
CA GLY A 5 16.91 -17.20 -21.37
C GLY A 5 17.07 -18.01 -20.07
N GLY A 6 17.34 -19.29 -20.18
CA GLY A 6 17.44 -20.19 -19.02
C GLY A 6 18.46 -19.73 -17.95
N ASP A 7 19.56 -19.10 -18.39
CA ASP A 7 20.59 -18.59 -17.47
C ASP A 7 20.10 -17.39 -16.65
N ALA A 8 19.36 -16.44 -17.24
CA ALA A 8 18.81 -15.29 -16.52
C ALA A 8 17.71 -15.71 -15.53
N GLN A 9 16.89 -16.72 -15.89
CA GLN A 9 15.89 -17.30 -14.98
C GLN A 9 16.56 -18.00 -13.80
N ALA A 10 17.58 -18.81 -14.03
CA ALA A 10 18.35 -19.50 -12.99
C ALA A 10 19.04 -18.48 -12.06
N MET A 11 19.70 -17.46 -12.62
CA MET A 11 20.33 -16.40 -11.82
C MET A 11 19.30 -15.64 -10.98
N SER A 12 18.13 -15.32 -11.53
CA SER A 12 17.06 -14.62 -10.81
C SER A 12 16.52 -15.47 -9.66
N LEU A 13 16.36 -16.78 -9.84
CA LEU A 13 15.92 -17.69 -8.78
C LEU A 13 16.97 -17.81 -7.67
N VAL A 14 18.24 -17.99 -8.02
CA VAL A 14 19.34 -18.06 -7.05
C VAL A 14 19.45 -16.75 -6.26
N ALA A 15 19.41 -15.61 -6.94
CA ALA A 15 19.45 -14.30 -6.30
C ALA A 15 18.25 -14.08 -5.37
N PHE A 16 17.05 -14.47 -5.80
CA PHE A 16 15.85 -14.43 -4.96
C PHE A 16 15.99 -15.31 -3.70
N CYS A 17 16.40 -16.55 -3.85
CA CYS A 17 16.61 -17.46 -2.72
C CYS A 17 17.67 -16.93 -1.74
N ALA A 18 18.76 -16.37 -2.28
CA ALA A 18 19.82 -15.77 -1.46
C ALA A 18 19.29 -14.56 -0.68
N VAL A 19 18.60 -13.63 -1.34
CA VAL A 19 18.05 -12.43 -0.69
C VAL A 19 16.93 -12.80 0.30
N ALA A 20 16.05 -13.75 -0.04
CA ALA A 20 15.03 -14.26 0.88
C ALA A 20 15.65 -14.88 2.14
N THR A 21 16.71 -15.66 1.97
CA THR A 21 17.45 -16.25 3.09
C THR A 21 18.14 -15.17 3.95
N ILE A 22 18.84 -14.22 3.33
CA ILE A 22 19.50 -13.11 4.04
C ILE A 22 18.47 -12.27 4.81
N THR A 23 17.33 -11.94 4.19
CA THR A 23 16.30 -11.13 4.85
C THR A 23 15.59 -11.89 5.97
N LEU A 24 15.38 -13.21 5.84
CA LEU A 24 14.88 -14.04 6.93
C LEU A 24 15.87 -14.09 8.09
N LEU A 25 17.16 -14.25 7.79
CA LEU A 25 18.22 -14.24 8.80
C LEU A 25 18.28 -12.88 9.52
N LEU A 26 18.17 -11.77 8.78
CA LEU A 26 18.06 -10.44 9.36
C LEU A 26 16.84 -10.30 10.29
N CYS A 27 15.69 -10.86 9.92
CA CYS A 27 14.50 -10.89 10.79
C CYS A 27 14.78 -11.67 12.09
N VAL A 28 15.45 -12.82 12.01
CA VAL A 28 15.80 -13.63 13.18
C VAL A 28 16.79 -12.89 14.07
N MET A 29 17.83 -12.28 13.49
CA MET A 29 18.87 -11.55 14.23
C MET A 29 18.40 -10.24 14.85
N THR A 30 17.36 -9.63 14.29
CA THR A 30 16.84 -8.33 14.72
C THR A 30 15.44 -8.39 15.31
N GLY A 31 14.90 -9.60 15.41
CA GLY A 31 13.64 -9.84 16.11
C GLY A 31 13.76 -9.47 17.59
N PRO A 32 12.63 -9.23 18.26
CA PRO A 32 12.64 -8.79 19.66
C PRO A 32 13.27 -9.86 20.57
N ASP A 33 14.19 -9.41 21.42
CA ASP A 33 14.79 -10.24 22.45
C ASP A 33 13.80 -10.41 23.62
N GLY A 34 13.28 -11.62 23.80
CA GLY A 34 12.37 -11.94 24.90
C GLY A 34 10.93 -11.47 24.70
N ASP A 35 10.34 -10.93 25.76
CA ASP A 35 8.92 -10.62 25.86
C ASP A 35 8.62 -9.11 25.80
N ASP A 36 9.46 -8.29 25.14
CA ASP A 36 9.31 -6.85 25.12
C ASP A 36 8.35 -6.39 24.01
N LEU A 37 7.20 -5.86 24.44
CA LEU A 37 6.17 -5.36 23.54
C LEU A 37 6.58 -4.07 22.81
N ASP A 38 7.31 -3.17 23.46
CA ASP A 38 7.75 -1.92 22.82
C ASP A 38 8.75 -2.23 21.69
N GLU A 39 9.59 -3.24 21.86
CA GLU A 39 10.46 -3.70 20.79
C GLU A 39 9.68 -4.32 19.63
N PHE A 40 8.73 -5.20 19.94
CA PHE A 40 7.93 -5.88 18.91
C PHE A 40 7.08 -4.89 18.10
N TYR A 41 6.34 -3.98 18.78
CA TYR A 41 5.41 -3.07 18.14
C TYR A 41 6.06 -1.82 17.53
N THR A 42 7.16 -1.31 18.10
CA THR A 42 7.78 -0.04 17.67
C THR A 42 9.28 -0.15 17.35
N GLY A 43 9.92 -1.29 17.63
CA GLY A 43 11.36 -1.44 17.49
C GLY A 43 12.15 -0.52 18.43
N TYR A 44 11.64 -0.23 19.63
CA TYR A 44 12.18 0.75 20.60
C TYR A 44 12.32 2.18 20.04
N SER A 45 11.68 2.50 18.94
CA SER A 45 11.91 3.78 18.24
C SER A 45 13.41 4.04 17.95
N SER A 46 14.16 2.96 17.68
CA SER A 46 15.64 2.98 17.54
C SER A 46 16.15 3.43 16.19
N LEU A 47 15.24 3.61 15.22
CA LEU A 47 15.60 3.97 13.86
C LEU A 47 15.92 5.48 13.76
N SER A 48 17.06 5.82 13.13
CA SER A 48 17.35 7.20 12.78
C SER A 48 16.29 7.77 11.81
N PRO A 49 16.12 9.11 11.71
CA PRO A 49 15.14 9.70 10.79
C PRO A 49 15.29 9.23 9.34
N LEU A 50 16.52 9.08 8.86
CA LEU A 50 16.79 8.55 7.51
C LEU A 50 16.32 7.10 7.37
N ARG A 51 16.74 6.22 8.28
CA ARG A 51 16.35 4.80 8.24
C ARG A 51 14.84 4.62 8.36
N ASN A 52 14.21 5.36 9.27
CA ASN A 52 12.76 5.30 9.42
C ASN A 52 12.04 5.86 8.17
N GLY A 53 12.55 6.93 7.57
CA GLY A 53 12.02 7.49 6.33
C GLY A 53 12.13 6.53 5.15
N LEU A 54 13.28 5.88 4.98
CA LEU A 54 13.46 4.84 3.97
C LEU A 54 12.54 3.63 4.23
N ALA A 55 12.33 3.24 5.49
CA ALA A 55 11.38 2.18 5.82
C ALA A 55 9.94 2.56 5.48
N ILE A 56 9.51 3.81 5.78
CA ILE A 56 8.18 4.33 5.41
C ILE A 56 8.03 4.35 3.89
N GLY A 57 9.01 4.91 3.15
CA GLY A 57 9.01 4.93 1.69
C GLY A 57 8.97 3.51 1.11
N GLY A 58 9.73 2.59 1.70
CA GLY A 58 9.69 1.17 1.36
C GLY A 58 8.32 0.54 1.57
N ASP A 59 7.66 0.75 2.70
CA ASP A 59 6.30 0.25 2.95
C ASP A 59 5.29 0.83 1.96
N TYR A 60 5.43 2.12 1.63
CA TYR A 60 4.52 2.82 0.73
C TYR A 60 4.68 2.35 -0.73
N ILE A 61 5.91 2.13 -1.20
CA ILE A 61 6.18 1.56 -2.52
C ILE A 61 5.93 0.05 -2.47
N SER A 62 4.71 -0.34 -2.73
CA SER A 62 4.28 -1.75 -2.78
C SER A 62 4.41 -2.33 -4.20
N ALA A 63 4.16 -3.64 -4.35
CA ALA A 63 4.11 -4.24 -5.69
C ALA A 63 3.00 -3.63 -6.56
N ALA A 64 1.86 -3.25 -5.97
CA ALA A 64 0.82 -2.54 -6.69
C ALA A 64 1.33 -1.19 -7.25
N THR A 65 2.21 -0.50 -6.53
CA THR A 65 2.84 0.73 -7.01
C THR A 65 3.89 0.43 -8.10
N VAL A 66 4.78 -0.54 -7.87
CA VAL A 66 5.84 -0.88 -8.84
C VAL A 66 5.27 -1.43 -10.13
N LEU A 67 4.39 -2.41 -10.03
CA LEU A 67 3.87 -3.14 -11.19
C LEU A 67 2.61 -2.45 -11.74
N GLY A 68 1.62 -2.22 -10.89
CA GLY A 68 0.33 -1.66 -11.32
C GLY A 68 0.44 -0.23 -11.82
N THR A 69 1.12 0.67 -11.07
CA THR A 69 1.24 2.07 -11.54
C THR A 69 2.11 2.18 -12.79
N THR A 70 3.22 1.42 -12.88
CA THR A 70 4.01 1.37 -14.12
C THR A 70 3.19 0.81 -15.28
N GLY A 71 2.35 -0.20 -15.02
CA GLY A 71 1.42 -0.75 -16.01
C GLY A 71 0.41 0.29 -16.51
N VAL A 72 -0.19 1.07 -15.59
CA VAL A 72 -1.09 2.16 -15.98
C VAL A 72 -0.34 3.23 -16.78
N VAL A 73 0.90 3.59 -16.40
CA VAL A 73 1.73 4.51 -17.21
C VAL A 73 1.96 3.93 -18.62
N ALA A 74 2.31 2.65 -18.71
CA ALA A 74 2.60 2.01 -20.00
C ALA A 74 1.35 1.82 -20.88
N LEU A 75 0.18 1.57 -20.28
CA LEU A 75 -1.05 1.32 -21.05
C LEU A 75 -1.90 2.57 -21.28
N CYS A 76 -1.83 3.56 -20.38
CA CYS A 76 -2.72 4.73 -20.36
C CYS A 76 -1.97 6.07 -20.30
N GLY A 77 -0.64 6.07 -20.38
CA GLY A 77 0.19 7.27 -20.51
C GLY A 77 -0.07 8.32 -19.40
N TYR A 78 -0.73 9.42 -19.79
CA TYR A 78 -1.01 10.56 -18.90
C TYR A 78 -1.73 10.16 -17.60
N ASP A 79 -2.73 9.29 -17.67
CA ASP A 79 -3.49 8.86 -16.50
C ASP A 79 -2.61 8.13 -15.48
N GLY A 80 -1.61 7.39 -15.97
CA GLY A 80 -0.61 6.75 -15.13
C GLY A 80 0.31 7.74 -14.42
N ILE A 81 0.70 8.85 -15.08
CA ILE A 81 1.45 9.94 -14.42
C ILE A 81 0.62 10.54 -13.28
N VAL A 82 -0.67 10.82 -13.53
CA VAL A 82 -1.56 11.39 -12.51
C VAL A 82 -1.73 10.44 -11.33
N LEU A 83 -1.85 9.12 -11.59
CA LEU A 83 -1.88 8.10 -10.55
C LEU A 83 -0.59 8.10 -9.71
N ALA A 84 0.56 8.11 -10.37
CA ALA A 84 1.86 8.14 -9.72
C ALA A 84 2.05 9.41 -8.85
N LEU A 85 1.67 10.58 -9.36
CA LEU A 85 1.68 11.83 -8.59
C LEU A 85 0.70 11.81 -7.42
N SER A 86 -0.48 11.20 -7.59
CA SER A 86 -1.48 11.06 -6.52
C SER A 86 -0.95 10.22 -5.36
N THR A 87 -0.13 9.21 -5.62
CA THR A 87 0.52 8.43 -4.56
C THR A 87 1.51 9.28 -3.77
N ALA A 88 2.33 10.08 -4.43
CA ALA A 88 3.25 11.00 -3.75
C ALA A 88 2.50 12.07 -2.94
N LEU A 89 1.43 12.64 -3.50
CA LEU A 89 0.59 13.64 -2.83
C LEU A 89 -0.09 13.06 -1.59
N SER A 90 -0.52 11.81 -1.62
CA SER A 90 -1.09 11.12 -0.45
C SER A 90 -0.11 11.07 0.73
N LEU A 91 1.15 10.75 0.45
CA LEU A 91 2.20 10.72 1.48
C LEU A 91 2.57 12.13 1.97
N MET A 92 2.52 13.13 1.09
CA MET A 92 2.69 14.55 1.48
C MET A 92 1.57 15.01 2.40
N LEU A 93 0.30 14.66 2.14
CA LEU A 93 -0.81 14.97 3.03
C LEU A 93 -0.64 14.31 4.40
N LEU A 94 -0.21 13.04 4.44
CA LEU A 94 0.15 12.39 5.71
C LEU A 94 1.22 13.17 6.46
N MET A 95 2.30 13.57 5.77
CA MET A 95 3.41 14.32 6.35
C MET A 95 2.98 15.65 6.98
N PHE A 96 2.22 16.44 6.23
CA PHE A 96 1.88 17.80 6.66
C PHE A 96 0.73 17.86 7.66
N LEU A 97 -0.24 16.95 7.56
CA LEU A 97 -1.45 17.03 8.37
C LEU A 97 -1.45 16.04 9.53
N LEU A 98 -1.03 14.80 9.32
CA LEU A 98 -1.36 13.72 10.26
C LEU A 98 -0.15 13.13 10.99
N ALA A 99 1.06 13.20 10.43
CA ALA A 99 2.20 12.44 10.95
C ALA A 99 2.57 12.81 12.41
N GLU A 100 2.67 14.09 12.72
CA GLU A 100 2.98 14.55 14.08
C GLU A 100 1.84 14.30 15.07
N PRO A 101 0.58 14.68 14.77
CA PRO A 101 -0.53 14.39 15.66
C PRO A 101 -0.74 12.88 15.89
N LEU A 102 -0.58 12.05 14.88
CA LEU A 102 -0.66 10.59 15.02
C LEU A 102 0.44 10.05 15.92
N ARG A 103 1.69 10.50 15.71
CA ARG A 103 2.82 10.11 16.58
C ARG A 103 2.56 10.45 18.04
N ASN A 104 1.95 11.59 18.30
CA ASN A 104 1.65 12.05 19.66
C ASN A 104 0.42 11.35 20.25
N ALA A 105 -0.59 11.03 19.44
CA ALA A 105 -1.85 10.43 19.90
C ALA A 105 -1.76 8.92 20.13
N GLY A 106 -1.04 8.18 19.25
CA GLY A 106 -0.97 6.71 19.30
C GLY A 106 0.27 6.18 20.01
N ARG A 107 0.26 4.86 20.26
CA ARG A 107 1.42 4.13 20.77
C ARG A 107 1.81 2.98 19.84
N PHE A 108 0.88 2.11 19.49
CA PHE A 108 1.11 0.89 18.71
C PHE A 108 0.21 0.76 17.49
N THR A 109 -1.06 1.16 17.60
CA THR A 109 -2.07 0.93 16.58
C THR A 109 -2.86 2.21 16.27
N MET A 110 -3.60 2.19 15.16
CA MET A 110 -4.60 3.23 14.87
C MET A 110 -5.68 3.26 15.96
N GLY A 111 -6.06 2.10 16.51
CA GLY A 111 -7.00 1.99 17.61
C GLY A 111 -6.55 2.76 18.85
N ASP A 112 -5.25 2.76 19.16
CA ASP A 112 -4.67 3.57 20.25
C ASP A 112 -4.85 5.07 20.02
N ALA A 113 -4.54 5.53 18.80
CA ALA A 113 -4.64 6.95 18.45
C ALA A 113 -6.09 7.45 18.58
N LEU A 114 -7.06 6.67 18.09
CA LEU A 114 -8.48 7.00 18.20
C LEU A 114 -9.02 6.88 19.63
N ALA A 115 -8.62 5.82 20.35
CA ALA A 115 -9.03 5.60 21.73
C ALA A 115 -8.42 6.58 22.73
N ARG A 116 -7.32 7.25 22.38
CA ARG A 116 -6.71 8.30 23.21
C ARG A 116 -7.68 9.44 23.50
N ARG A 117 -8.42 9.82 22.47
CA ARG A 117 -9.44 10.86 22.59
C ARG A 117 -10.80 10.31 23.02
N MET A 118 -11.19 9.15 22.49
CA MET A 118 -12.51 8.54 22.68
C MET A 118 -12.36 7.14 23.23
N PRO A 119 -12.08 7.02 24.53
CA PRO A 119 -11.82 5.73 25.15
C PRO A 119 -13.02 4.81 25.04
N GLY A 120 -12.76 3.53 24.79
CA GLY A 120 -13.78 2.50 24.81
C GLY A 120 -13.50 1.34 23.86
N ARG A 121 -13.96 0.16 24.28
CA ARG A 121 -13.77 -1.09 23.55
C ARG A 121 -14.36 -1.07 22.13
N ALA A 122 -15.54 -0.45 21.95
CA ALA A 122 -16.18 -0.36 20.64
C ALA A 122 -15.34 0.41 19.61
N VAL A 123 -14.63 1.48 20.03
CA VAL A 123 -13.76 2.26 19.16
C VAL A 123 -12.58 1.42 18.69
N ARG A 124 -11.92 0.67 19.59
CA ARG A 124 -10.80 -0.20 19.26
C ARG A 124 -11.23 -1.35 18.34
N ILE A 125 -12.36 -2.00 18.62
CA ILE A 125 -12.90 -3.07 17.75
C ILE A 125 -13.26 -2.52 16.37
N ALA A 126 -13.91 -1.35 16.29
CA ALA A 126 -14.22 -0.72 15.01
C ALA A 126 -12.94 -0.35 14.22
N ALA A 127 -11.93 0.21 14.89
CA ALA A 127 -10.65 0.51 14.27
C ALA A 127 -9.94 -0.75 13.75
N CYS A 128 -9.94 -1.83 14.52
CA CYS A 128 -9.41 -3.13 14.09
C CYS A 128 -10.17 -3.69 12.89
N ALA A 129 -11.51 -3.68 12.93
CA ALA A 129 -12.33 -4.17 11.82
C ALA A 129 -12.08 -3.39 10.51
N VAL A 130 -11.98 -2.07 10.60
CA VAL A 130 -11.66 -1.22 9.43
C VAL A 130 -10.21 -1.44 8.96
N THR A 131 -9.27 -1.66 9.87
CA THR A 131 -7.88 -2.04 9.53
C THR A 131 -7.86 -3.32 8.71
N LEU A 132 -8.55 -4.36 9.16
CA LEU A 132 -8.65 -5.63 8.44
C LEU A 132 -9.36 -5.46 7.08
N ALA A 133 -10.50 -4.73 7.07
CA ALA A 133 -11.25 -4.48 5.85
C ALA A 133 -10.45 -3.73 4.78
N ALA A 134 -9.59 -2.78 5.19
CA ALA A 134 -8.76 -2.01 4.26
C ALA A 134 -7.51 -2.76 3.81
N LEU A 135 -6.87 -3.56 4.67
CA LEU A 135 -5.59 -4.19 4.35
C LEU A 135 -5.73 -5.58 3.73
N LEU A 136 -6.78 -6.35 4.08
CA LEU A 136 -6.96 -7.70 3.53
C LEU A 136 -7.08 -7.70 2.00
N PRO A 137 -7.92 -6.86 1.35
CA PRO A 137 -7.98 -6.81 -0.11
C PRO A 137 -6.63 -6.47 -0.73
N LEU A 138 -5.88 -5.54 -0.16
CA LEU A 138 -4.56 -5.16 -0.66
C LEU A 138 -3.53 -6.28 -0.49
N MET A 139 -3.60 -7.07 0.60
CA MET A 139 -2.79 -8.28 0.76
C MET A 139 -3.10 -9.33 -0.32
N LEU A 140 -4.37 -9.52 -0.67
CA LEU A 140 -4.77 -10.45 -1.74
C LEU A 140 -4.18 -10.05 -3.08
N VAL A 141 -4.22 -8.75 -3.42
CA VAL A 141 -3.60 -8.21 -4.64
C VAL A 141 -2.11 -8.51 -4.68
N GLN A 142 -1.42 -8.27 -3.56
CA GLN A 142 0.02 -8.47 -3.47
C GLN A 142 0.37 -9.97 -3.60
N LEU A 143 -0.33 -10.85 -2.88
CA LEU A 143 -0.10 -12.30 -2.90
C LEU A 143 -0.39 -12.90 -4.28
N ALA A 144 -1.58 -12.63 -4.85
CA ALA A 144 -1.99 -13.17 -6.14
C ALA A 144 -1.12 -12.64 -7.29
N GLY A 145 -0.90 -11.32 -7.34
CA GLY A 145 -0.07 -10.70 -8.38
C GLY A 145 1.38 -11.17 -8.34
N THR A 146 1.90 -11.44 -7.15
CA THR A 146 3.28 -11.94 -7.00
C THR A 146 3.44 -13.37 -7.43
N GLY A 147 2.50 -14.23 -7.04
CA GLY A 147 2.55 -15.62 -7.46
C GLY A 147 2.56 -15.74 -9.00
N GLN A 148 1.73 -14.92 -9.67
CA GLN A 148 1.70 -14.83 -11.12
C GLN A 148 3.02 -14.31 -11.69
N LEU A 149 3.58 -13.24 -11.13
CA LEU A 149 4.83 -12.65 -11.59
C LEU A 149 6.02 -13.60 -11.37
N LEU A 150 6.10 -14.26 -10.21
CA LEU A 150 7.14 -15.24 -9.93
C LEU A 150 7.06 -16.43 -10.92
N ALA A 151 5.85 -16.94 -11.14
CA ALA A 151 5.64 -17.99 -12.13
C ALA A 151 6.04 -17.55 -13.54
N PHE A 152 5.72 -16.31 -13.93
CA PHE A 152 6.11 -15.75 -15.22
C PHE A 152 7.63 -15.66 -15.37
N ILE A 153 8.36 -15.17 -14.35
CA ILE A 153 9.82 -15.06 -14.39
C ILE A 153 10.50 -16.43 -14.40
N LEU A 154 9.94 -17.40 -13.67
CA LEU A 154 10.48 -18.77 -13.62
C LEU A 154 10.04 -19.64 -14.80
N GLY A 155 9.24 -19.11 -15.72
CA GLY A 155 8.73 -19.88 -16.87
C GLY A 155 7.69 -20.93 -16.50
N PHE A 156 7.04 -20.81 -15.33
CA PHE A 156 6.01 -21.74 -14.89
C PHE A 156 4.67 -21.42 -15.57
N SER A 157 4.15 -22.35 -16.36
CA SER A 157 2.88 -22.18 -17.09
C SER A 157 1.68 -22.77 -16.39
N SER A 158 1.87 -23.78 -15.51
CA SER A 158 0.76 -24.48 -14.87
C SER A 158 0.17 -23.70 -13.67
N ASP A 159 -1.14 -23.76 -13.50
CA ASP A 159 -1.84 -23.08 -12.40
C ASP A 159 -1.47 -23.65 -11.02
N SER A 160 -1.12 -24.94 -10.95
CA SER A 160 -0.63 -25.56 -9.72
C SER A 160 0.72 -24.97 -9.27
N MET A 161 1.61 -24.66 -10.20
CA MET A 161 2.89 -24.00 -9.90
C MET A 161 2.69 -22.55 -9.46
N LYS A 162 1.79 -21.81 -10.11
CA LYS A 162 1.40 -20.44 -9.69
C LYS A 162 0.84 -20.45 -8.26
N THR A 163 -0.06 -21.37 -7.98
CA THR A 163 -0.62 -21.58 -6.61
C THR A 163 0.48 -21.94 -5.61
N GLY A 164 1.42 -22.82 -5.99
CA GLY A 164 2.58 -23.16 -5.16
C GLY A 164 3.44 -21.93 -4.84
N CYS A 165 3.68 -21.03 -5.80
CA CYS A 165 4.38 -19.77 -5.59
C CYS A 165 3.63 -18.86 -4.59
N ILE A 166 2.30 -18.71 -4.72
CA ILE A 166 1.49 -17.91 -3.79
C ILE A 166 1.61 -18.45 -2.36
N ILE A 167 1.48 -19.77 -2.19
CA ILE A 167 1.57 -20.41 -0.87
C ILE A 167 2.97 -20.27 -0.27
N GLY A 168 4.02 -20.58 -1.03
CA GLY A 168 5.40 -20.52 -0.56
C GLY A 168 5.80 -19.10 -0.14
N LEU A 169 5.49 -18.10 -0.97
CA LEU A 169 5.72 -16.70 -0.66
C LEU A 169 4.88 -16.24 0.55
N GLY A 170 3.60 -16.63 0.61
CA GLY A 170 2.72 -16.27 1.73
C GLY A 170 3.22 -16.81 3.07
N VAL A 171 3.70 -18.05 3.12
CA VAL A 171 4.31 -18.62 4.34
C VAL A 171 5.55 -17.83 4.76
N LEU A 172 6.41 -17.46 3.80
CA LEU A 172 7.61 -16.66 4.07
C LEU A 172 7.23 -15.27 4.61
N MET A 173 6.20 -14.63 4.07
CA MET A 173 5.69 -13.32 4.52
C MET A 173 5.13 -13.37 5.96
N ILE A 174 4.38 -14.42 6.29
CA ILE A 174 3.90 -14.66 7.66
C ILE A 174 5.10 -14.81 8.62
N SER A 175 6.11 -15.56 8.20
CA SER A 175 7.33 -15.79 9.00
C SER A 175 8.06 -14.46 9.28
N TYR A 176 8.19 -13.58 8.27
CA TYR A 176 8.78 -12.25 8.47
C TYR A 176 7.99 -11.39 9.48
N ALA A 177 6.67 -11.39 9.38
CA ALA A 177 5.82 -10.62 10.29
C ALA A 177 5.88 -11.16 11.74
N ALA A 178 5.83 -12.50 11.89
CA ALA A 178 5.77 -13.14 13.20
C ALA A 178 7.13 -13.12 13.94
N ILE A 179 8.26 -13.21 13.21
CA ILE A 179 9.61 -13.28 13.78
C ILE A 179 10.23 -11.89 13.88
N GLY A 180 10.20 -11.11 12.78
CA GLY A 180 10.96 -9.87 12.66
C GLY A 180 10.37 -8.69 13.42
N GLY A 181 9.06 -8.69 13.72
CA GLY A 181 8.37 -7.56 14.32
C GLY A 181 8.57 -6.26 13.51
N MET A 182 8.49 -5.12 14.19
CA MET A 182 8.61 -3.81 13.52
C MET A 182 10.02 -3.52 13.02
N LYS A 183 11.06 -3.90 13.78
CA LYS A 183 12.46 -3.61 13.43
C LYS A 183 12.95 -4.45 12.26
N GLY A 184 12.66 -5.75 12.28
CA GLY A 184 13.04 -6.66 11.19
C GLY A 184 12.35 -6.28 9.88
N THR A 185 11.03 -6.04 9.91
CA THR A 185 10.30 -5.59 8.71
C THR A 185 10.80 -4.25 8.20
N ALA A 186 11.20 -3.30 9.08
CA ALA A 186 11.77 -2.02 8.65
C ALA A 186 13.08 -2.18 7.88
N LEU A 187 13.98 -3.06 8.33
CA LEU A 187 15.25 -3.30 7.64
C LEU A 187 15.05 -3.91 6.26
N ILE A 188 14.11 -4.84 6.11
CA ILE A 188 13.77 -5.40 4.80
C ILE A 188 13.21 -4.31 3.87
N GLN A 189 12.36 -3.42 4.37
CA GLN A 189 11.81 -2.30 3.59
C GLN A 189 12.90 -1.33 3.13
N ILE A 190 13.91 -1.07 3.97
CA ILE A 190 15.06 -0.23 3.60
C ILE A 190 15.86 -0.90 2.48
N LEU A 191 16.21 -2.18 2.64
CA LEU A 191 16.96 -2.95 1.63
C LEU A 191 16.22 -2.97 0.29
N LYS A 192 14.93 -3.31 0.32
CA LYS A 192 14.04 -3.29 -0.84
C LYS A 192 14.05 -1.95 -1.55
N LEU A 193 13.84 -0.86 -0.80
CA LEU A 193 13.78 0.49 -1.37
C LEU A 193 15.09 0.87 -2.05
N LEU A 194 16.22 0.59 -1.42
CA LEU A 194 17.54 0.90 -1.99
C LEU A 194 17.81 0.09 -3.26
N MET A 195 17.49 -1.20 -3.27
CA MET A 195 17.61 -2.03 -4.48
C MET A 195 16.70 -1.53 -5.60
N LEU A 196 15.45 -1.22 -5.29
CA LEU A 196 14.45 -0.79 -6.26
C LEU A 196 14.79 0.59 -6.86
N LEU A 197 15.13 1.57 -6.01
CA LEU A 197 15.54 2.90 -6.48
C LEU A 197 16.85 2.83 -7.25
N GLY A 198 17.84 2.07 -6.77
CA GLY A 198 19.13 1.92 -7.42
C GLY A 198 18.99 1.30 -8.80
N SER A 199 18.45 0.08 -8.88
CA SER A 199 18.30 -0.62 -10.16
C SER A 199 17.30 0.06 -11.10
N GLY A 200 16.16 0.53 -10.57
CA GLY A 200 15.16 1.24 -11.36
C GLY A 200 15.66 2.56 -11.93
N SER A 201 16.46 3.32 -11.17
CA SER A 201 17.10 4.55 -11.68
C SER A 201 18.07 4.26 -12.81
N VAL A 202 18.88 3.19 -12.71
CA VAL A 202 19.78 2.79 -13.80
C VAL A 202 18.98 2.43 -15.06
N VAL A 203 17.90 1.67 -14.93
CA VAL A 203 17.01 1.35 -16.06
C VAL A 203 16.40 2.61 -16.68
N ALA A 204 15.91 3.55 -15.86
CA ALA A 204 15.36 4.81 -16.33
C ALA A 204 16.40 5.65 -17.08
N LEU A 205 17.63 5.72 -16.57
CA LEU A 205 18.74 6.41 -17.25
C LEU A 205 19.12 5.73 -18.58
N LEU A 206 19.13 4.39 -18.66
CA LEU A 206 19.35 3.65 -19.90
C LEU A 206 18.26 3.93 -20.94
N ILE A 207 17.00 4.00 -20.51
CA ILE A 207 15.88 4.38 -21.38
C ILE A 207 16.08 5.81 -21.89
N LEU A 208 16.34 6.78 -21.02
CA LEU A 208 16.57 8.16 -21.44
C LEU A 208 17.77 8.29 -22.40
N HIS A 209 18.84 7.55 -22.17
CA HIS A 209 19.98 7.52 -23.08
C HIS A 209 19.59 7.02 -24.49
N ARG A 210 18.64 6.09 -24.61
CA ARG A 210 18.12 5.64 -25.91
C ARG A 210 17.35 6.69 -26.69
N PHE A 211 16.88 7.73 -26.01
CA PHE A 211 16.16 8.87 -26.57
C PHE A 211 16.99 10.17 -26.46
N ASP A 212 18.32 10.06 -26.51
CA ASP A 212 19.27 11.20 -26.51
C ASP A 212 19.05 12.18 -25.34
N TRP A 213 18.59 11.66 -24.18
CA TRP A 213 18.26 12.45 -22.98
C TRP A 213 17.11 13.46 -23.20
N ASP A 214 16.31 13.31 -24.24
CA ASP A 214 15.13 14.13 -24.52
C ASP A 214 13.84 13.45 -24.04
N PRO A 215 13.22 13.89 -22.93
CA PRO A 215 11.94 13.36 -22.48
C PRO A 215 10.80 13.59 -23.50
N GLY A 216 10.89 14.66 -24.32
CA GLY A 216 9.91 14.93 -25.38
C GLY A 216 9.95 13.87 -26.46
N ALA A 217 11.15 13.45 -26.88
CA ALA A 217 11.33 12.35 -27.82
C ALA A 217 10.77 11.03 -27.28
N LEU A 218 11.03 10.73 -26.00
CA LEU A 218 10.47 9.56 -25.32
C LEU A 218 8.92 9.57 -25.31
N PHE A 219 8.29 10.69 -24.93
CA PHE A 219 6.83 10.79 -24.87
C PHE A 219 6.18 10.70 -26.25
N ASN A 220 6.79 11.33 -27.26
CA ASN A 220 6.32 11.26 -28.63
C ASN A 220 6.44 9.84 -29.21
N ALA A 221 7.55 9.14 -28.95
CA ALA A 221 7.74 7.76 -29.34
C ALA A 221 6.71 6.83 -28.67
N ALA A 222 6.47 7.01 -27.37
CA ALA A 222 5.46 6.25 -26.66
C ALA A 222 4.05 6.51 -27.22
N ALA A 223 3.69 7.74 -27.50
CA ALA A 223 2.41 8.08 -28.12
C ALA A 223 2.26 7.43 -29.51
N ALA A 224 3.32 7.43 -30.33
CA ALA A 224 3.32 6.77 -31.64
C ALA A 224 3.14 5.24 -31.53
N GLN A 225 3.80 4.60 -30.56
CA GLN A 225 3.76 3.15 -30.33
C GLN A 225 2.55 2.69 -29.48
N SER A 226 1.75 3.63 -28.99
CA SER A 226 0.58 3.31 -28.15
C SER A 226 -0.61 2.76 -28.92
N GLY A 227 -0.67 2.94 -30.25
CA GLY A 227 -1.83 2.63 -31.08
C GLY A 227 -3.01 3.62 -30.94
N VAL A 228 -2.93 4.58 -30.00
CA VAL A 228 -3.95 5.62 -29.76
C VAL A 228 -3.44 7.05 -30.03
N GLY A 229 -2.20 7.18 -30.48
CA GLY A 229 -1.59 8.44 -30.87
C GLY A 229 -1.55 9.47 -29.74
N SER A 230 -1.89 10.73 -30.06
CA SER A 230 -1.87 11.85 -29.08
C SER A 230 -2.83 11.67 -27.91
N SER A 231 -3.85 10.81 -28.03
CA SER A 231 -4.74 10.48 -26.90
C SER A 231 -4.01 9.83 -25.72
N PHE A 232 -2.86 9.20 -25.98
CA PHE A 232 -2.00 8.63 -24.94
C PHE A 232 -1.46 9.69 -23.95
N LEU A 233 -1.32 10.93 -24.41
CA LEU A 233 -0.86 12.06 -23.61
C LEU A 233 -2.03 12.91 -23.06
N ASN A 234 -3.27 12.45 -23.21
CA ASN A 234 -4.46 13.11 -22.70
C ASN A 234 -5.14 12.31 -21.59
N SER A 235 -5.95 12.99 -20.77
CA SER A 235 -6.67 12.36 -19.65
C SER A 235 -7.88 11.52 -20.09
N GLY A 236 -8.15 10.42 -19.36
CA GLY A 236 -9.38 9.63 -19.47
C GLY A 236 -9.22 8.28 -20.16
N LEU A 237 -8.03 7.92 -20.60
CA LEU A 237 -7.77 6.65 -21.29
C LEU A 237 -7.95 5.42 -20.36
N GLN A 238 -7.59 5.56 -19.08
CA GLN A 238 -7.76 4.50 -18.09
C GLN A 238 -9.24 4.13 -17.84
N PHE A 239 -10.13 5.10 -18.03
CA PHE A 239 -11.57 4.94 -17.78
C PHE A 239 -12.39 5.07 -19.05
N ALA A 240 -11.81 4.83 -20.23
CA ALA A 240 -12.47 4.99 -21.53
C ALA A 240 -13.76 4.16 -21.71
N GLY A 241 -13.90 3.05 -20.96
CA GLY A 241 -15.11 2.23 -20.93
C GLY A 241 -16.21 2.74 -19.99
N SER A 242 -15.99 3.84 -19.26
CA SER A 242 -17.00 4.45 -18.38
C SER A 242 -17.85 5.49 -19.11
N PRO A 243 -19.14 5.65 -18.74
CA PRO A 243 -19.95 6.77 -19.19
C PRO A 243 -19.40 8.14 -18.77
N TYR A 244 -18.60 8.19 -17.69
CA TYR A 244 -18.07 9.42 -17.08
C TYR A 244 -16.55 9.36 -16.83
N PRO A 245 -15.69 9.18 -17.86
CA PRO A 245 -14.27 8.87 -17.70
C PRO A 245 -13.50 9.88 -16.84
N ARG A 246 -13.78 11.18 -17.03
CA ARG A 246 -13.10 12.26 -16.28
C ARG A 246 -13.49 12.31 -14.80
N ILE A 247 -14.77 12.04 -14.50
CA ILE A 247 -15.26 11.99 -13.11
C ILE A 247 -14.66 10.78 -12.41
N ASP A 248 -14.64 9.62 -13.05
CA ASP A 248 -14.04 8.41 -12.52
C ASP A 248 -12.55 8.57 -12.26
N MET A 249 -11.83 9.22 -13.18
CA MET A 249 -10.42 9.54 -12.98
C MET A 249 -10.22 10.42 -11.74
N ILE A 250 -10.93 11.55 -11.63
CA ILE A 250 -10.80 12.46 -10.47
C ILE A 250 -11.14 11.71 -9.18
N THR A 251 -12.19 10.91 -9.19
CA THR A 251 -12.66 10.16 -8.02
C THR A 251 -11.67 9.09 -7.59
N ALA A 252 -11.11 8.35 -8.55
CA ALA A 252 -10.08 7.35 -8.28
C ALA A 252 -8.84 7.99 -7.68
N GLN A 253 -8.38 9.11 -8.24
CA GLN A 253 -7.22 9.85 -7.72
C GLN A 253 -7.49 10.42 -6.33
N LEU A 254 -8.69 10.94 -6.08
CA LEU A 254 -9.08 11.43 -4.75
C LEU A 254 -9.07 10.29 -3.71
N ALA A 255 -9.53 9.10 -4.08
CA ALA A 255 -9.45 7.92 -3.22
C ALA A 255 -8.00 7.54 -2.90
N VAL A 256 -7.08 7.60 -3.86
CA VAL A 256 -5.64 7.35 -3.64
C VAL A 256 -5.04 8.45 -2.75
N VAL A 257 -5.30 9.72 -3.05
CA VAL A 257 -4.73 10.88 -2.32
C VAL A 257 -5.16 10.88 -0.86
N LEU A 258 -6.44 10.66 -0.58
CA LEU A 258 -6.96 10.67 0.80
C LEU A 258 -6.76 9.32 1.51
N GLY A 259 -6.81 8.21 0.77
CA GLY A 259 -6.80 6.87 1.35
C GLY A 259 -5.41 6.27 1.51
N GLY A 260 -4.49 6.49 0.55
CA GLY A 260 -3.21 5.78 0.50
C GLY A 260 -2.33 6.03 1.73
N GLY A 261 -2.13 7.29 2.10
CA GLY A 261 -1.27 7.66 3.23
C GLY A 261 -1.84 7.30 4.61
N VAL A 262 -3.17 7.14 4.73
CA VAL A 262 -3.81 6.82 6.01
C VAL A 262 -3.98 5.34 6.29
N LEU A 263 -3.56 4.47 5.36
CA LEU A 263 -3.63 3.02 5.57
C LEU A 263 -2.85 2.61 6.83
N PRO A 264 -3.40 1.70 7.65
CA PRO A 264 -2.87 1.38 8.97
C PRO A 264 -1.41 0.92 8.98
N HIS A 265 -0.94 0.17 7.98
CA HIS A 265 0.46 -0.27 7.88
C HIS A 265 1.45 0.89 7.65
N ILE A 266 1.00 1.99 7.03
CA ILE A 266 1.79 3.21 6.86
C ILE A 266 1.76 4.05 8.12
N THR A 267 0.56 4.29 8.69
CA THR A 267 0.40 5.15 9.86
C THR A 267 1.06 4.58 11.10
N MET A 268 1.16 3.24 11.25
CA MET A 268 1.86 2.65 12.39
C MET A 268 3.36 2.93 12.39
N ARG A 269 3.97 3.25 11.23
CA ARG A 269 5.37 3.70 11.17
C ARG A 269 5.61 5.06 11.83
N MET A 270 4.56 5.84 12.07
CA MET A 270 4.69 7.10 12.82
C MET A 270 5.08 6.84 14.28
N TYR A 271 4.67 5.69 14.85
CA TYR A 271 4.96 5.33 16.24
C TYR A 271 6.38 4.82 16.46
N THR A 272 7.13 4.50 15.40
CA THR A 272 8.56 4.11 15.48
C THR A 272 9.50 5.29 15.68
N ALA A 273 9.03 6.53 15.55
CA ALA A 273 9.81 7.73 15.81
C ALA A 273 9.77 8.12 17.29
N THR A 274 10.85 8.67 17.86
CA THR A 274 10.92 9.10 19.26
C THR A 274 10.09 10.34 19.57
N GLY A 275 9.79 11.17 18.57
CA GLY A 275 9.01 12.40 18.76
C GLY A 275 8.61 13.09 17.45
N ALA A 276 7.81 14.16 17.56
CA ALA A 276 7.25 14.90 16.44
C ALA A 276 8.29 15.40 15.44
N ARG A 277 9.39 16.02 15.90
CA ARG A 277 10.47 16.50 15.02
C ARG A 277 11.12 15.36 14.24
N GLN A 278 11.30 14.20 14.87
CA GLN A 278 11.90 13.04 14.23
C GLN A 278 10.95 12.45 13.18
N VAL A 279 9.64 12.34 13.47
CA VAL A 279 8.68 11.84 12.48
C VAL A 279 8.60 12.73 11.25
N ARG A 280 8.62 14.07 11.42
CA ARG A 280 8.63 15.02 10.30
C ARG A 280 9.86 14.84 9.42
N ARG A 281 11.06 14.70 10.01
CA ARG A 281 12.30 14.41 9.25
C ARG A 281 12.23 13.06 8.54
N SER A 282 11.70 12.03 9.19
CA SER A 282 11.49 10.71 8.57
C SER A 282 10.55 10.82 7.37
N MET A 283 9.44 11.53 7.52
CA MET A 283 8.47 11.73 6.44
C MET A 283 9.06 12.50 5.26
N SER A 284 9.94 13.49 5.50
CA SER A 284 10.63 14.18 4.40
C SER A 284 11.48 13.21 3.56
N TRP A 285 12.23 12.30 4.19
CA TRP A 285 12.97 11.26 3.47
C TRP A 285 12.06 10.28 2.73
N ALA A 286 10.93 9.89 3.35
CA ALA A 286 9.95 9.02 2.73
C ALA A 286 9.33 9.67 1.47
N VAL A 287 8.87 10.92 1.58
CA VAL A 287 8.29 11.66 0.45
C VAL A 287 9.31 11.84 -0.68
N SER A 288 10.57 12.20 -0.35
CA SER A 288 11.63 12.35 -1.36
C SER A 288 11.92 11.02 -2.08
N SER A 289 11.96 9.91 -1.35
CA SER A 289 12.18 8.58 -1.94
C SER A 289 11.02 8.17 -2.86
N VAL A 290 9.78 8.42 -2.45
CA VAL A 290 8.59 8.13 -3.26
C VAL A 290 8.53 9.05 -4.48
N ALA A 291 8.85 10.33 -4.34
CA ALA A 291 8.89 11.27 -5.47
C ALA A 291 9.94 10.85 -6.52
N LEU A 292 11.13 10.44 -6.06
CA LEU A 292 12.15 9.89 -6.97
C LEU A 292 11.63 8.62 -7.67
N PHE A 293 10.97 7.75 -6.93
CA PHE A 293 10.42 6.52 -7.52
C PHE A 293 9.31 6.80 -8.54
N VAL A 294 8.46 7.81 -8.30
CA VAL A 294 7.45 8.27 -9.26
C VAL A 294 8.10 8.69 -10.59
N LEU A 295 9.23 9.39 -10.55
CA LEU A 295 9.98 9.73 -11.77
C LEU A 295 10.51 8.48 -12.47
N VAL A 296 11.07 7.54 -11.72
CA VAL A 296 11.58 6.27 -12.25
C VAL A 296 10.48 5.49 -12.98
N ILE A 297 9.34 5.25 -12.32
CA ILE A 297 8.25 4.47 -12.93
C ILE A 297 7.61 5.18 -14.12
N THR A 298 7.59 6.50 -14.13
CA THR A 298 7.11 7.29 -15.27
C THR A 298 8.02 7.04 -16.48
N VAL A 299 9.33 7.21 -16.32
CA VAL A 299 10.28 6.98 -17.42
C VAL A 299 10.26 5.52 -17.89
N VAL A 300 10.23 4.56 -16.95
CA VAL A 300 10.19 3.13 -17.30
C VAL A 300 8.89 2.75 -18.00
N GLY A 301 7.74 3.27 -17.55
CA GLY A 301 6.45 3.00 -18.16
C GLY A 301 6.33 3.56 -19.58
N PHE A 302 6.69 4.83 -19.79
CA PHE A 302 6.76 5.42 -21.13
C PHE A 302 7.80 4.72 -22.01
N GLY A 303 8.96 4.36 -21.43
CA GLY A 303 10.01 3.63 -22.12
C GLY A 303 9.56 2.23 -22.58
N ALA A 304 8.81 1.52 -21.74
CA ALA A 304 8.23 0.24 -22.11
C ALA A 304 7.32 0.38 -23.34
N THR A 305 6.42 1.38 -23.34
CA THR A 305 5.51 1.62 -24.48
C THR A 305 6.29 2.07 -25.72
N ALA A 306 7.26 2.97 -25.58
CA ALA A 306 8.05 3.47 -26.70
C ALA A 306 8.91 2.40 -27.36
N LEU A 307 9.47 1.45 -26.57
CA LEU A 307 10.40 0.42 -27.06
C LEU A 307 9.71 -0.87 -27.51
N ILE A 308 8.57 -1.22 -26.94
CA ILE A 308 7.91 -2.52 -27.13
C ILE A 308 6.54 -2.36 -27.79
N GLY A 309 5.84 -1.29 -27.49
CA GLY A 309 4.46 -1.06 -27.91
C GLY A 309 3.42 -1.51 -26.86
N ARG A 310 2.32 -0.74 -26.78
CA ARG A 310 1.23 -0.98 -25.84
C ARG A 310 0.55 -2.35 -26.03
N GLU A 311 0.36 -2.78 -27.28
CA GLU A 311 -0.33 -4.05 -27.59
C GLU A 311 0.46 -5.25 -27.10
N VAL A 312 1.78 -5.24 -27.22
CA VAL A 312 2.64 -6.33 -26.73
C VAL A 312 2.58 -6.41 -25.20
N ILE A 313 2.59 -5.26 -24.52
CA ILE A 313 2.48 -5.19 -23.05
C ILE A 313 1.11 -5.72 -22.61
N ALA A 314 0.02 -5.26 -23.24
CA ALA A 314 -1.33 -5.72 -22.94
C ALA A 314 -1.55 -7.20 -23.27
N GLY A 315 -0.90 -7.71 -24.32
CA GLY A 315 -0.93 -9.13 -24.69
C GLY A 315 -0.20 -10.03 -23.69
N ALA A 316 0.85 -9.53 -23.06
CA ALA A 316 1.56 -10.26 -22.00
C ALA A 316 0.79 -10.25 -20.67
N ASP A 317 0.21 -9.12 -20.31
CA ASP A 317 -0.68 -8.94 -19.17
C ASP A 317 -1.65 -7.77 -19.44
N PRO A 318 -2.97 -8.02 -19.51
CA PRO A 318 -3.97 -6.99 -19.76
C PRO A 318 -3.95 -5.83 -18.76
N GLN A 319 -3.45 -6.04 -17.54
CA GLN A 319 -3.30 -5.01 -16.51
C GLN A 319 -1.93 -4.29 -16.57
N GLY A 320 -1.02 -4.76 -17.43
CA GLY A 320 0.31 -4.18 -17.61
C GLY A 320 1.28 -4.41 -16.47
N ASN A 321 1.02 -5.33 -15.52
CA ASN A 321 1.91 -5.57 -14.38
C ASN A 321 3.30 -6.06 -14.80
N THR A 322 3.47 -6.54 -16.01
CA THR A 322 4.77 -6.94 -16.59
C THR A 322 5.54 -5.75 -17.20
N ALA A 323 4.94 -4.57 -17.33
CA ALA A 323 5.51 -3.42 -18.04
C ALA A 323 6.89 -3.00 -17.50
N PHE A 324 7.05 -2.96 -16.17
CA PHE A 324 8.34 -2.61 -15.56
C PHE A 324 9.44 -3.59 -15.97
N LEU A 325 9.13 -4.89 -15.95
CA LEU A 325 10.08 -5.95 -16.28
C LEU A 325 10.42 -5.97 -17.78
N LEU A 326 9.39 -5.88 -18.63
CA LEU A 326 9.55 -5.85 -20.09
C LEU A 326 10.29 -4.58 -20.54
N GLY A 327 9.97 -3.41 -19.96
CA GLY A 327 10.66 -2.16 -20.21
C GLY A 327 12.13 -2.21 -19.78
N SER A 328 12.41 -2.81 -18.62
CA SER A 328 13.79 -3.03 -18.18
C SER A 328 14.56 -3.91 -19.16
N ARG A 329 13.95 -4.98 -19.66
CA ARG A 329 14.57 -5.88 -20.66
C ARG A 329 14.82 -5.18 -22.00
N ALA A 330 13.86 -4.38 -22.45
CA ALA A 330 13.97 -3.64 -23.71
C ALA A 330 15.03 -2.52 -23.66
N ALA A 331 15.29 -1.97 -22.47
CA ALA A 331 16.33 -0.97 -22.29
C ALA A 331 17.74 -1.48 -22.65
N PHE A 332 18.00 -2.78 -22.53
CA PHE A 332 19.31 -3.39 -22.78
C PHE A 332 19.67 -3.64 -24.26
N GLY A 333 18.71 -3.78 -25.15
CA GLY A 333 18.96 -4.08 -26.56
C GLY A 333 19.01 -5.58 -26.89
N ALA A 334 19.55 -5.93 -28.08
CA ALA A 334 19.52 -7.29 -28.60
C ALA A 334 20.62 -8.19 -27.99
N ASP A 335 21.84 -7.68 -27.90
CA ASP A 335 23.00 -8.39 -27.34
C ASP A 335 23.14 -8.05 -25.87
N ILE A 336 22.84 -9.01 -24.98
CA ILE A 336 22.87 -8.79 -23.54
C ILE A 336 24.28 -9.09 -23.02
N SER A 337 24.91 -8.06 -22.47
CA SER A 337 26.16 -8.20 -21.74
C SER A 337 25.95 -8.87 -20.35
N TYR A 338 27.02 -9.38 -19.76
CA TYR A 338 26.96 -9.90 -18.38
C TYR A 338 26.47 -8.84 -17.36
N ALA A 339 26.89 -7.58 -17.54
CA ALA A 339 26.46 -6.47 -16.70
C ALA A 339 24.94 -6.21 -16.77
N GLU A 340 24.36 -6.33 -17.98
CA GLU A 340 22.91 -6.17 -18.20
C GLU A 340 22.11 -7.35 -17.60
N THR A 341 22.63 -8.56 -17.69
CA THR A 341 22.06 -9.73 -17.01
C THR A 341 22.07 -9.55 -15.50
N LEU A 342 23.17 -9.04 -14.92
CA LEU A 342 23.26 -8.74 -13.49
C LEU A 342 22.27 -7.65 -13.07
N LEU A 343 22.14 -6.57 -13.86
CA LEU A 343 21.19 -5.51 -13.59
C LEU A 343 19.74 -6.03 -13.67
N PHE A 344 19.40 -6.82 -14.68
CA PHE A 344 18.10 -7.45 -14.80
C PHE A 344 17.78 -8.36 -13.61
N THR A 345 18.74 -9.18 -13.19
CA THR A 345 18.64 -10.02 -12.00
C THR A 345 18.42 -9.18 -10.73
N THR A 346 19.08 -8.03 -10.64
CA THR A 346 18.88 -7.10 -9.50
C THR A 346 17.49 -6.48 -9.51
N VAL A 347 16.98 -6.07 -10.67
CA VAL A 347 15.62 -5.55 -10.85
C VAL A 347 14.57 -6.60 -10.45
N THR A 348 14.69 -7.81 -10.98
CA THR A 348 13.75 -8.91 -10.64
C THR A 348 13.78 -9.25 -9.18
N THR A 349 14.95 -9.31 -8.57
CA THR A 349 15.12 -9.56 -7.13
C THR A 349 14.52 -8.42 -6.29
N ALA A 350 14.71 -7.16 -6.69
CA ALA A 350 14.11 -6.00 -6.02
C ALA A 350 12.57 -6.03 -6.09
N ILE A 351 12.00 -6.45 -7.21
CA ILE A 351 10.55 -6.63 -7.37
C ILE A 351 10.06 -7.74 -6.43
N PHE A 352 10.71 -8.89 -6.39
CA PHE A 352 10.35 -9.98 -5.47
C PHE A 352 10.41 -9.56 -4.00
N LEU A 353 11.50 -8.89 -3.63
CA LEU A 353 11.64 -8.38 -2.26
C LEU A 353 10.57 -7.33 -1.94
N THR A 354 10.15 -6.56 -2.96
CA THR A 354 9.07 -5.57 -2.79
C THR A 354 7.78 -6.23 -2.35
N VAL A 355 7.45 -7.35 -2.93
CA VAL A 355 6.22 -8.06 -2.58
C VAL A 355 6.30 -8.70 -1.21
N LEU A 356 7.38 -9.44 -0.96
CA LEU A 356 7.63 -10.08 0.34
C LEU A 356 7.53 -9.08 1.49
N ALA A 357 8.22 -7.96 1.38
CA ALA A 357 8.28 -6.95 2.41
C ALA A 357 6.92 -6.26 2.64
N SER A 358 6.18 -5.95 1.54
CA SER A 358 4.91 -5.22 1.64
C SER A 358 3.84 -6.01 2.36
N VAL A 359 3.65 -7.28 2.02
CA VAL A 359 2.64 -8.13 2.69
C VAL A 359 3.02 -8.40 4.14
N ALA A 360 4.32 -8.63 4.44
CA ALA A 360 4.76 -8.79 5.82
C ALA A 360 4.42 -7.57 6.70
N GLY A 361 4.58 -6.35 6.17
CA GLY A 361 4.18 -5.11 6.86
C GLY A 361 2.66 -5.03 7.11
N MET A 362 1.85 -5.42 6.12
CA MET A 362 0.39 -5.44 6.25
C MET A 362 -0.10 -6.51 7.23
N ILE A 363 0.47 -7.72 7.19
CA ILE A 363 0.18 -8.80 8.16
C ILE A 363 0.53 -8.32 9.58
N LEU A 364 1.70 -7.68 9.76
CA LEU A 364 2.11 -7.15 11.06
C LEU A 364 1.12 -6.09 11.58
N ALA A 365 0.66 -5.17 10.72
CA ALA A 365 -0.32 -4.15 11.10
C ALA A 365 -1.66 -4.75 11.53
N CYS A 366 -2.18 -5.72 10.78
CA CYS A 366 -3.40 -6.44 11.11
C CYS A 366 -3.26 -7.25 12.40
N ALA A 367 -2.13 -7.96 12.55
CA ALA A 367 -1.83 -8.78 13.72
C ALA A 367 -1.71 -7.93 15.00
N ASN A 368 -1.01 -6.79 14.90
CA ASN A 368 -0.86 -5.85 16.00
C ASN A 368 -2.21 -5.27 16.42
N SER A 369 -3.05 -4.86 15.45
CA SER A 369 -4.39 -4.33 15.75
C SER A 369 -5.28 -5.40 16.38
N LEU A 370 -5.25 -6.63 15.87
CA LEU A 370 -6.04 -7.74 16.43
C LEU A 370 -5.59 -8.10 17.84
N ALA A 371 -4.29 -8.24 18.07
CA ALA A 371 -3.72 -8.58 19.37
C ALA A 371 -3.95 -7.48 20.40
N HIS A 372 -3.62 -6.24 20.07
CA HIS A 372 -3.64 -5.12 21.00
C HIS A 372 -5.04 -4.53 21.19
N ASP A 373 -5.79 -4.25 20.09
CA ASP A 373 -7.08 -3.58 20.17
C ASP A 373 -8.23 -4.50 20.56
N VAL A 374 -8.13 -5.81 20.29
CA VAL A 374 -9.22 -6.76 20.56
C VAL A 374 -8.89 -7.65 21.76
N PHE A 375 -7.75 -8.36 21.73
CA PHE A 375 -7.45 -9.38 22.74
C PHE A 375 -6.86 -8.79 24.02
N ALA A 376 -5.90 -7.87 23.96
CA ALA A 376 -5.31 -7.28 25.17
C ALA A 376 -6.33 -6.47 25.98
N VAL A 377 -7.21 -5.73 25.30
CA VAL A 377 -8.29 -4.97 25.97
C VAL A 377 -9.34 -5.87 26.61
N ARG A 378 -9.57 -7.08 26.04
CA ARG A 378 -10.54 -8.05 26.60
C ARG A 378 -10.04 -8.68 27.89
N SER A 379 -8.75 -8.92 28.01
CA SER A 379 -8.13 -9.79 29.02
C SER A 379 -7.53 -9.01 30.20
N ARG A 380 -8.03 -7.86 30.59
CA ARG A 380 -7.57 -6.99 31.71
C ARG A 380 -6.23 -7.45 32.36
N GLY A 381 -5.10 -7.32 31.63
CA GLY A 381 -3.78 -7.64 32.14
C GLY A 381 -3.14 -8.92 31.57
N LEU A 382 -3.10 -9.05 30.24
CA LEU A 382 -2.17 -10.01 29.61
C LEU A 382 -0.74 -9.65 30.01
N THR A 383 0.06 -10.65 30.39
CA THR A 383 1.50 -10.45 30.52
C THR A 383 2.09 -10.15 29.14
N ALA A 384 3.18 -9.38 29.07
CA ALA A 384 3.87 -9.04 27.82
C ALA A 384 4.11 -10.27 26.94
N ARG A 385 4.56 -11.37 27.55
CA ARG A 385 4.76 -12.68 26.89
C ARG A 385 3.49 -13.21 26.21
N ARG A 386 2.36 -13.15 26.89
CA ARG A 386 1.08 -13.62 26.33
C ARG A 386 0.60 -12.73 25.20
N GLU A 387 0.74 -11.40 25.33
CA GLU A 387 0.36 -10.46 24.28
C GLU A 387 1.20 -10.67 23.03
N MET A 388 2.51 -10.89 23.16
CA MET A 388 3.40 -11.22 22.05
C MET A 388 3.01 -12.55 21.37
N THR A 389 2.69 -13.57 22.17
CA THR A 389 2.21 -14.85 21.62
C THR A 389 0.91 -14.65 20.84
N VAL A 390 -0.01 -13.86 21.38
CA VAL A 390 -1.27 -13.50 20.69
C VAL A 390 -0.98 -12.74 19.40
N ALA A 391 -0.04 -11.79 19.37
CA ALA A 391 0.35 -11.06 18.17
C ALA A 391 0.91 -12.00 17.07
N ARG A 392 1.79 -12.93 17.43
CA ARG A 392 2.33 -13.95 16.51
C ARG A 392 1.23 -14.88 15.99
N MET A 393 0.33 -15.34 16.85
CA MET A 393 -0.81 -16.17 16.46
C MET A 393 -1.81 -15.39 15.59
N SER A 394 -1.98 -14.08 15.84
CA SER A 394 -2.78 -13.20 15.01
C SER A 394 -2.19 -13.02 13.61
N ALA A 395 -0.86 -13.01 13.48
CA ALA A 395 -0.21 -12.99 12.16
C ALA A 395 -0.56 -14.24 11.33
N LEU A 396 -0.57 -15.42 11.97
CA LEU A 396 -1.05 -16.65 11.34
C LEU A 396 -2.55 -16.60 11.01
N ALA A 397 -3.37 -16.13 11.95
CA ALA A 397 -4.82 -16.04 11.79
C ALA A 397 -5.26 -15.08 10.69
N VAL A 398 -4.44 -14.06 10.38
CA VAL A 398 -4.68 -13.12 9.26
C VAL A 398 -4.03 -13.65 7.98
N GLY A 399 -2.79 -14.12 8.05
CA GLY A 399 -2.00 -14.50 6.88
C GLY A 399 -2.49 -15.79 6.21
N ALA A 400 -2.88 -16.82 6.98
CA ALA A 400 -3.33 -18.09 6.40
C ALA A 400 -4.64 -17.95 5.59
N PRO A 401 -5.70 -17.26 6.08
CA PRO A 401 -6.87 -16.96 5.24
C PRO A 401 -6.53 -16.07 4.04
N ALA A 402 -5.60 -15.11 4.18
CA ALA A 402 -5.19 -14.27 3.06
C ALA A 402 -4.52 -15.09 1.95
N ILE A 403 -3.67 -16.06 2.29
CA ILE A 403 -3.09 -16.99 1.30
C ILE A 403 -4.19 -17.79 0.60
N LEU A 404 -5.10 -18.38 1.36
CA LEU A 404 -6.20 -19.17 0.80
C LEU A 404 -7.08 -18.33 -0.14
N LEU A 405 -7.47 -17.14 0.27
CA LEU A 405 -8.28 -16.24 -0.57
C LEU A 405 -7.49 -15.78 -1.81
N ALA A 406 -6.19 -15.53 -1.69
CA ALA A 406 -5.35 -15.14 -2.83
C ALA A 406 -5.29 -16.23 -3.91
N THR A 407 -5.22 -17.52 -3.51
CA THR A 407 -5.29 -18.63 -4.48
C THR A 407 -6.64 -18.74 -5.18
N MET A 408 -7.72 -18.31 -4.55
CA MET A 408 -9.07 -18.31 -5.14
C MET A 408 -9.28 -17.17 -6.14
N VAL A 409 -8.65 -15.99 -5.89
CA VAL A 409 -8.83 -14.79 -6.73
C VAL A 409 -7.74 -14.61 -7.77
N GLN A 410 -6.73 -15.48 -7.84
CA GLN A 410 -5.57 -15.33 -8.74
C GLN A 410 -5.93 -15.23 -10.23
N HIS A 411 -7.08 -15.77 -10.65
CA HIS A 411 -7.56 -15.74 -12.03
C HIS A 411 -8.54 -14.59 -12.31
N ARG A 412 -8.78 -13.72 -11.32
CA ARG A 412 -9.72 -12.60 -11.43
C ARG A 412 -8.96 -11.29 -11.55
N SER A 413 -9.65 -10.26 -12.05
CA SER A 413 -9.12 -8.90 -12.00
C SER A 413 -8.92 -8.47 -10.54
N LEU A 414 -7.72 -7.99 -10.22
CA LEU A 414 -7.36 -7.55 -8.87
C LEU A 414 -7.65 -6.06 -8.64
N GLN A 415 -8.01 -5.33 -9.71
CA GLN A 415 -8.28 -3.89 -9.66
C GLN A 415 -9.40 -3.51 -8.68
N PRO A 416 -10.52 -4.27 -8.57
CA PRO A 416 -11.55 -3.99 -7.57
C PRO A 416 -11.02 -4.00 -6.13
N LEU A 417 -10.10 -4.90 -5.81
CA LEU A 417 -9.52 -5.03 -4.48
C LEU A 417 -8.60 -3.85 -4.12
N VAL A 418 -7.82 -3.36 -5.10
CA VAL A 418 -7.00 -2.14 -4.94
C VAL A 418 -7.90 -0.94 -4.68
N THR A 419 -8.92 -0.75 -5.53
CA THR A 419 -9.89 0.34 -5.41
C THR A 419 -10.63 0.30 -4.08
N LEU A 420 -11.05 -0.89 -3.64
CA LEU A 420 -11.71 -1.11 -2.35
C LEU A 420 -10.84 -0.62 -1.19
N SER A 421 -9.57 -1.00 -1.17
CA SER A 421 -8.64 -0.64 -0.08
C SER A 421 -8.44 0.87 0.03
N PHE A 422 -8.14 1.54 -1.07
CA PHE A 422 -7.93 2.99 -1.07
C PHE A 422 -9.22 3.76 -0.77
N THR A 423 -10.36 3.28 -1.29
CA THR A 423 -11.66 3.91 -1.02
C THR A 423 -12.08 3.75 0.44
N LEU A 424 -11.81 2.61 1.08
CA LEU A 424 -12.00 2.42 2.53
C LEU A 424 -11.10 3.36 3.34
N GLY A 425 -9.85 3.49 2.94
CA GLY A 425 -8.92 4.48 3.53
C GLY A 425 -9.50 5.89 3.46
N ALA A 426 -9.97 6.31 2.29
CA ALA A 426 -10.50 7.65 2.05
C ALA A 426 -11.86 7.93 2.70
N SER A 427 -12.74 6.90 2.79
CA SER A 427 -14.14 7.07 3.22
C SER A 427 -14.36 6.78 4.72
N ALA A 428 -13.52 5.95 5.35
CA ALA A 428 -13.66 5.58 6.75
C ALA A 428 -12.49 6.06 7.60
N ILE A 429 -11.23 5.81 7.17
CA ILE A 429 -10.04 6.09 7.98
C ILE A 429 -9.70 7.58 7.95
N ALA A 430 -9.60 8.19 6.77
CA ALA A 430 -9.23 9.60 6.64
C ALA A 430 -10.17 10.53 7.42
N PRO A 431 -11.51 10.48 7.26
CA PRO A 431 -12.40 11.34 8.03
C PRO A 431 -12.35 11.03 9.52
N ALA A 432 -12.20 9.76 9.95
CA ALA A 432 -12.07 9.39 11.35
C ALA A 432 -10.82 10.03 11.98
N LEU A 433 -9.67 9.98 11.30
CA LEU A 433 -8.44 10.59 11.78
C LEU A 433 -8.52 12.12 11.77
N VAL A 434 -8.97 12.74 10.67
CA VAL A 434 -9.07 14.18 10.54
C VAL A 434 -10.00 14.75 11.64
N TYR A 435 -11.18 14.20 11.80
CA TYR A 435 -12.09 14.66 12.83
C TYR A 435 -11.59 14.38 14.26
N SER A 436 -10.98 13.23 14.50
CA SER A 436 -10.45 12.89 15.81
C SER A 436 -9.29 13.79 16.22
N LEU A 437 -8.45 14.23 15.29
CA LEU A 437 -7.26 15.02 15.59
C LEU A 437 -7.54 16.54 15.60
N PHE A 438 -8.51 17.04 14.79
CA PHE A 438 -8.67 18.47 14.58
C PHE A 438 -10.02 19.05 14.98
N TRP A 439 -11.09 18.24 15.05
CA TRP A 439 -12.43 18.78 15.34
C TRP A 439 -12.83 18.61 16.82
N ARG A 440 -12.74 19.66 17.60
CA ARG A 440 -12.99 19.66 19.05
C ARG A 440 -14.33 19.09 19.49
N ARG A 441 -15.38 19.24 18.69
CA ARG A 441 -16.74 18.77 19.01
C ARG A 441 -17.01 17.33 18.62
N TYR A 442 -16.06 16.68 17.94
CA TYR A 442 -16.25 15.31 17.45
C TYR A 442 -16.51 14.33 18.60
N THR A 443 -17.52 13.50 18.44
CA THR A 443 -17.98 12.58 19.49
C THR A 443 -17.66 11.12 19.16
N ARG A 444 -17.72 10.26 20.19
CA ARG A 444 -17.56 8.81 20.04
C ARG A 444 -18.59 8.22 19.06
N THR A 445 -19.85 8.69 19.10
CA THR A 445 -20.90 8.26 18.18
C THR A 445 -20.55 8.65 16.74
N GLY A 446 -20.08 9.89 16.54
CA GLY A 446 -19.59 10.35 15.24
C GLY A 446 -18.46 9.48 14.71
N LEU A 447 -17.48 9.14 15.57
CA LEU A 447 -16.37 8.27 15.21
C LEU A 447 -16.83 6.87 14.77
N LEU A 448 -17.75 6.26 15.51
CA LEU A 448 -18.30 4.95 15.15
C LEU A 448 -19.12 5.02 13.85
N TRP A 449 -19.88 6.09 13.65
CA TRP A 449 -20.62 6.30 12.40
C TRP A 449 -19.67 6.51 11.21
N THR A 450 -18.57 7.21 11.39
CA THR A 450 -17.53 7.36 10.36
C THR A 450 -16.90 6.01 10.01
N LEU A 451 -16.37 5.30 11.01
CA LEU A 451 -15.65 4.04 10.78
C LEU A 451 -16.56 2.97 10.20
N VAL A 452 -17.68 2.69 10.86
CA VAL A 452 -18.59 1.61 10.45
C VAL A 452 -19.43 2.05 9.24
N GLY A 453 -20.05 3.22 9.29
CA GLY A 453 -20.90 3.71 8.21
C GLY A 453 -20.14 3.98 6.93
N GLY A 454 -18.95 4.62 7.00
CA GLY A 454 -18.08 4.82 5.84
C GLY A 454 -17.67 3.48 5.21
N THR A 455 -17.32 2.49 6.02
CA THR A 455 -17.01 1.13 5.55
C THR A 455 -18.22 0.48 4.88
N VAL A 456 -19.38 0.52 5.51
CA VAL A 456 -20.62 -0.07 4.98
C VAL A 456 -21.00 0.56 3.63
N VAL A 457 -20.92 1.88 3.51
CA VAL A 457 -21.22 2.57 2.23
C VAL A 457 -20.29 2.08 1.11
N VAL A 458 -18.99 1.95 1.38
CA VAL A 458 -18.04 1.43 0.37
C VAL A 458 -18.37 -0.03 0.01
N LEU A 459 -18.62 -0.88 1.00
CA LEU A 459 -18.93 -2.30 0.78
C LEU A 459 -20.26 -2.50 0.05
N LEU A 460 -21.22 -1.61 0.21
CA LEU A 460 -22.50 -1.67 -0.50
C LEU A 460 -22.35 -1.20 -1.96
N LEU A 461 -21.59 -0.13 -2.21
CA LEU A 461 -21.47 0.46 -3.56
C LEU A 461 -20.49 -0.32 -4.45
N MET A 462 -19.42 -0.87 -3.88
CA MET A 462 -18.36 -1.54 -4.63
C MET A 462 -18.85 -2.68 -5.53
N PRO A 463 -19.72 -3.60 -5.08
CA PRO A 463 -20.25 -4.66 -5.94
C PRO A 463 -21.04 -4.16 -7.13
N GLY A 464 -21.66 -2.98 -7.04
CA GLY A 464 -22.42 -2.37 -8.11
C GLY A 464 -21.58 -1.70 -9.21
N THR A 465 -20.25 -1.63 -9.07
CA THR A 465 -19.38 -0.97 -10.04
C THR A 465 -19.03 -1.88 -11.22
N ASN A 466 -18.68 -1.26 -12.36
CA ASN A 466 -18.21 -1.97 -13.55
C ASN A 466 -16.82 -2.63 -13.38
N LEU A 467 -16.08 -2.34 -12.30
CA LEU A 467 -14.88 -3.08 -11.91
C LEU A 467 -15.20 -4.50 -11.43
N VAL A 468 -16.40 -4.70 -10.88
CA VAL A 468 -16.81 -6.00 -10.34
C VAL A 468 -17.53 -6.83 -11.40
N SER A 469 -18.47 -6.25 -12.18
CA SER A 469 -19.21 -6.97 -13.23
C SER A 469 -19.54 -6.06 -14.42
N GLY A 470 -19.95 -6.65 -15.54
CA GLY A 470 -20.43 -5.92 -16.73
C GLY A 470 -19.34 -5.26 -17.57
N SER A 471 -18.07 -5.64 -17.39
CA SER A 471 -16.93 -5.16 -18.18
C SER A 471 -15.98 -6.32 -18.51
N PRO A 472 -15.32 -6.34 -19.68
CA PRO A 472 -14.34 -7.38 -20.03
C PRO A 472 -13.17 -7.49 -19.07
N VAL A 473 -12.86 -6.41 -18.34
CA VAL A 473 -11.77 -6.35 -17.34
C VAL A 473 -12.28 -6.44 -15.90
N ALA A 474 -13.58 -6.71 -15.71
CA ALA A 474 -14.17 -6.87 -14.38
C ALA A 474 -13.68 -8.13 -13.66
N ALA A 475 -13.92 -8.22 -12.36
CA ALA A 475 -13.66 -9.45 -11.59
C ALA A 475 -14.55 -10.61 -12.05
N PHE A 476 -15.78 -10.30 -12.50
CA PHE A 476 -16.77 -11.25 -13.03
C PHE A 476 -17.24 -10.78 -14.43
N PRO A 477 -16.41 -10.97 -15.49
CA PRO A 477 -16.72 -10.43 -16.81
C PRO A 477 -17.94 -11.07 -17.47
N GLU A 478 -18.28 -12.30 -17.12
CA GLU A 478 -19.43 -13.06 -17.67
C GLU A 478 -20.77 -12.69 -16.97
N SER A 479 -20.73 -11.86 -15.94
CA SER A 479 -21.90 -11.45 -15.16
C SER A 479 -22.13 -9.95 -15.32
N ASP A 480 -23.39 -9.54 -15.42
CA ASP A 480 -23.77 -8.14 -15.48
C ASP A 480 -24.81 -7.83 -14.38
N PHE A 481 -24.33 -7.44 -13.22
CA PHE A 481 -25.15 -6.99 -12.09
C PHE A 481 -24.68 -5.61 -11.58
N ASN A 482 -23.92 -4.86 -12.40
CA ASN A 482 -23.56 -3.51 -12.06
C ASN A 482 -24.78 -2.59 -12.12
N TRP A 483 -24.96 -1.78 -11.10
CA TRP A 483 -26.05 -0.81 -10.98
C TRP A 483 -25.55 0.58 -10.61
N PHE A 484 -24.26 0.67 -10.24
CA PHE A 484 -23.65 1.94 -9.86
C PHE A 484 -23.00 2.59 -11.08
N PRO A 485 -23.33 3.85 -11.41
CA PRO A 485 -22.97 4.47 -12.68
C PRO A 485 -21.48 4.82 -12.82
N PHE A 486 -20.73 4.81 -11.70
CA PHE A 486 -19.30 5.15 -11.68
C PHE A 486 -18.43 3.92 -11.50
N THR A 487 -17.21 3.98 -12.04
CA THR A 487 -16.22 2.92 -11.90
C THR A 487 -15.71 2.78 -10.45
N THR A 488 -15.71 3.89 -9.70
CA THR A 488 -15.26 3.88 -8.30
C THR A 488 -16.34 4.44 -7.37
N PRO A 489 -16.54 3.85 -6.18
CA PRO A 489 -17.56 4.33 -5.24
C PRO A 489 -17.18 5.64 -4.54
N GLY A 490 -15.93 6.12 -4.71
CA GLY A 490 -15.35 7.23 -3.97
C GLY A 490 -16.13 8.53 -4.05
N LEU A 491 -16.76 8.84 -5.21
CA LEU A 491 -17.56 10.05 -5.38
C LEU A 491 -18.69 10.18 -4.35
N VAL A 492 -19.29 9.07 -3.97
CA VAL A 492 -20.38 9.01 -2.99
C VAL A 492 -19.86 8.65 -1.61
N SER A 493 -18.98 7.65 -1.51
CA SER A 493 -18.55 7.11 -0.22
C SER A 493 -17.63 8.05 0.56
N ILE A 494 -16.78 8.84 -0.09
CA ILE A 494 -15.89 9.78 0.61
C ILE A 494 -16.72 10.90 1.28
N PRO A 495 -17.58 11.66 0.58
CA PRO A 495 -18.45 12.63 1.23
C PRO A 495 -19.37 12.00 2.27
N ALA A 496 -19.90 10.79 2.02
CA ALA A 496 -20.74 10.07 2.98
C ALA A 496 -20.00 9.77 4.29
N GLY A 497 -18.74 9.36 4.24
CA GLY A 497 -17.92 9.12 5.43
C GLY A 497 -17.75 10.38 6.31
N PHE A 498 -17.45 11.52 5.69
CA PHE A 498 -17.40 12.82 6.38
C PHE A 498 -18.77 13.23 6.92
N LEU A 499 -19.83 13.11 6.13
CA LEU A 499 -21.20 13.45 6.52
C LEU A 499 -21.70 12.61 7.70
N LEU A 500 -21.47 11.29 7.66
CA LEU A 500 -21.85 10.38 8.74
C LEU A 500 -21.15 10.76 10.06
N GLY A 501 -19.87 11.11 10.00
CA GLY A 501 -19.13 11.60 11.16
C GLY A 501 -19.70 12.90 11.71
N TYR A 502 -20.07 13.82 10.84
CA TYR A 502 -20.71 15.06 11.21
C TYR A 502 -22.09 14.81 11.85
N LEU A 503 -22.96 14.06 11.19
CA LEU A 503 -24.30 13.74 11.67
C LEU A 503 -24.28 12.96 12.98
N GLY A 504 -23.43 11.94 13.09
CA GLY A 504 -23.27 11.17 14.33
C GLY A 504 -22.72 11.99 15.50
N THR A 505 -22.11 13.14 15.23
CA THR A 505 -21.67 14.09 16.25
C THR A 505 -22.78 15.05 16.67
N VAL A 506 -23.57 15.56 15.72
CA VAL A 506 -24.55 16.63 15.97
C VAL A 506 -25.90 16.08 16.46
N LEU A 507 -26.37 14.95 15.92
CA LEU A 507 -27.69 14.38 16.25
C LEU A 507 -27.89 13.92 17.70
N PRO A 508 -26.89 13.32 18.41
CA PRO A 508 -27.09 12.80 19.78
C PRO A 508 -27.27 13.84 20.90
N GLY A 509 -27.31 15.13 20.58
CA GLY A 509 -27.57 16.20 21.56
C GLY A 509 -26.35 16.78 22.25
N ARG A 510 -26.48 18.01 22.79
CA ARG A 510 -25.37 18.84 23.26
C ARG A 510 -24.68 18.35 24.56
N GLY A 511 -25.36 17.67 25.46
CA GLY A 511 -24.81 17.33 26.79
C GLY A 511 -23.65 16.33 26.77
N LYS A 512 -23.70 15.31 25.89
CA LYS A 512 -22.60 14.34 25.68
C LYS A 512 -21.40 14.93 24.94
N SER A 513 -21.63 15.95 24.14
CA SER A 513 -20.60 16.66 23.39
C SER A 513 -19.69 17.49 24.33
N ASP A 514 -20.20 18.06 25.37
CA ASP A 514 -19.44 18.97 26.26
C ASP A 514 -18.43 18.20 27.13
N ASP A 515 -18.77 17.02 27.65
CA ASP A 515 -17.84 16.19 28.43
C ASP A 515 -16.69 15.67 27.53
N GLN A 516 -17.01 15.25 26.31
CA GLN A 516 -16.00 14.79 25.34
C GLN A 516 -15.14 15.94 24.83
N ARG A 517 -15.68 17.14 24.73
CA ARG A 517 -14.94 18.36 24.43
C ARG A 517 -13.91 18.67 25.51
N ARG A 518 -14.30 18.64 26.80
CA ARG A 518 -13.38 18.84 27.94
C ARG A 518 -12.26 17.79 27.95
N GLN A 519 -12.58 16.52 27.66
CA GLN A 519 -11.60 15.46 27.55
C GLN A 519 -10.60 15.74 26.41
N TYR A 520 -11.06 16.27 25.29
CA TYR A 520 -10.17 16.64 24.18
C TYR A 520 -9.30 17.84 24.55
N GLU A 521 -9.84 18.89 25.14
CA GLU A 521 -9.09 20.07 25.57
C GLU A 521 -7.94 19.69 26.52
N ALA A 522 -8.13 18.66 27.36
CA ALA A 522 -7.10 18.14 28.25
C ALA A 522 -5.91 17.46 27.50
N VAL A 523 -6.12 16.94 26.29
CA VAL A 523 -5.12 16.22 25.50
C VAL A 523 -4.70 16.96 24.23
N GLU A 524 -5.42 18.00 23.83
CA GLU A 524 -5.22 18.75 22.56
C GLU A 524 -3.80 19.30 22.44
N GLY A 525 -3.31 19.98 23.46
CA GLY A 525 -1.97 20.55 23.46
C GLY A 525 -0.89 19.48 23.31
N TRP A 526 -1.13 18.30 23.86
CA TRP A 526 -0.21 17.17 23.75
C TRP A 526 -0.28 16.51 22.37
N ILE A 527 -1.48 16.34 21.81
CA ILE A 527 -1.67 15.76 20.47
C ILE A 527 -1.07 16.69 19.40
N LEU A 528 -1.38 17.98 19.44
CA LEU A 528 -1.00 18.91 18.38
C LEU A 528 0.41 19.45 18.53
N ALA A 529 0.86 19.77 19.76
CA ALA A 529 2.15 20.42 19.99
C ALA A 529 3.22 19.48 20.58
N GLY A 530 2.87 18.22 20.94
CA GLY A 530 3.80 17.31 21.61
C GLY A 530 4.30 17.82 22.96
N ALA A 531 3.56 18.74 23.61
CA ALA A 531 3.93 19.33 24.86
C ALA A 531 3.96 18.26 25.96
N VAL A 532 5.15 17.95 26.47
CA VAL A 532 5.31 17.07 27.62
C VAL A 532 4.59 17.73 28.80
N ARG A 533 3.55 17.09 29.35
CA ARG A 533 3.06 17.43 30.67
C ARG A 533 4.24 17.28 31.62
N ARG A 534 4.86 18.38 32.05
CA ARG A 534 5.70 18.35 33.24
C ARG A 534 4.79 17.82 34.32
N GLY A 535 5.03 16.59 34.77
CA GLY A 535 4.30 16.02 35.87
C GLY A 535 4.49 16.89 37.08
N ASN A 536 3.37 17.29 37.72
CA ASN A 536 3.33 17.59 39.14
C ASN A 536 3.25 16.27 39.88
#